data_1488d140068efd2fe3fb2d82e07915dc
#
_entry.id   1488d140068efd2fe3fb2d82e07915dc
#
_cell.length_a   1.000
_cell.length_b   1.000
_cell.length_c   1.000
_cell.angle_alpha   90.00
_cell.angle_beta   90.00
_cell.angle_gamma   90.00
#
_symmetry.space_group_name_H-M   'P 1'
#
loop_
_entity.id
_entity.type
_entity.pdbx_description
1 polymer ?
#
loop_
_entity_poly.entity_id
_entity_poly.type
_entity_poly.pdbx_seq_one_letter_code
_entity_poly.pdbx_strand_id
1 'polypeptide(L)'
;MATVTLKNVKKVYDNKVTAVHDFNLEIADKEFIVLVGPSGCGKSTTLRMVAGLEDISGGDLFIDEKRVNDVEPKDRDIAMVFQSYALYPHMTVRENMEFPLKLKKMPKDEIKQRVDQAAEILGIVEYLDRKPKALSGGQRQRVAIGRAIVREPKVLLMDEPLSNLDAKLRNQMRSEIIKLRQRINTTFIYVTHDQTEAMTLGDRIVIMKDGFIQQIGTPQEVFGHPANLFVAGFIGTPQMNFFPAKLVKAGEGYQVECAGAVLELDAAMVQVLTEKGVEGQDVLLGCRPEHLELADAASAAAVKAKVEVSEMMGSELYVHASIDGESEATGKEVVLRIPTTKLPVEYQGGIPFGTEIAFEFPAGLLHLFSAETEMNLI
;
A
#
# COMPACT_ATOMS: atom_id res chain seq x y z
N MET A 1 -0.44 -27.15 -0.13
CA MET A 1 -1.03 -25.87 -0.56
C MET A 1 -1.39 -25.11 0.70
N ALA A 2 -1.18 -23.79 0.73
CA ALA A 2 -1.42 -22.99 1.93
C ALA A 2 -2.33 -21.81 1.63
N THR A 3 -3.62 -22.09 1.48
CA THR A 3 -4.66 -21.06 1.36
C THR A 3 -5.01 -20.51 2.73
N VAL A 4 -5.36 -19.21 2.79
CA VAL A 4 -5.89 -18.59 4.01
C VAL A 4 -7.21 -17.91 3.66
N THR A 5 -8.27 -18.26 4.40
CA THR A 5 -9.59 -17.70 4.16
C THR A 5 -10.14 -17.08 5.44
N LEU A 6 -10.48 -15.81 5.36
CA LEU A 6 -11.18 -15.05 6.41
C LEU A 6 -12.62 -14.82 5.94
N LYS A 7 -13.60 -15.27 6.73
CA LYS A 7 -15.05 -15.13 6.42
C LYS A 7 -15.71 -14.33 7.55
N ASN A 8 -16.15 -13.13 7.24
CA ASN A 8 -16.82 -12.20 8.17
C ASN A 8 -16.07 -12.05 9.50
N VAL A 9 -14.72 -12.06 9.44
CA VAL A 9 -13.89 -11.98 10.64
C VAL A 9 -14.04 -10.61 11.29
N LYS A 10 -14.30 -10.63 12.60
CA LYS A 10 -14.56 -9.44 13.40
C LYS A 10 -13.74 -9.47 14.68
N LYS A 11 -13.23 -8.29 15.08
CA LYS A 11 -12.60 -8.08 16.39
C LYS A 11 -13.28 -6.97 17.15
N VAL A 12 -13.77 -7.29 18.33
CA VAL A 12 -14.30 -6.34 19.31
C VAL A 12 -13.50 -6.51 20.60
N TYR A 13 -12.93 -5.44 21.10
CA TYR A 13 -12.23 -5.43 22.39
C TYR A 13 -13.22 -5.24 23.57
N ASP A 14 -12.78 -5.55 24.79
CA ASP A 14 -13.60 -5.48 26.01
C ASP A 14 -14.22 -4.12 26.27
N ASN A 15 -13.56 -3.04 25.82
CA ASN A 15 -14.06 -1.68 25.84
C ASN A 15 -15.12 -1.37 24.78
N LYS A 16 -15.63 -2.39 24.06
CA LYS A 16 -16.60 -2.32 22.95
C LYS A 16 -16.09 -1.59 21.70
N VAL A 17 -14.80 -1.34 21.60
CA VAL A 17 -14.20 -0.81 20.37
C VAL A 17 -14.09 -1.94 19.36
N THR A 18 -14.75 -1.78 18.20
CA THR A 18 -14.60 -2.71 17.08
C THR A 18 -13.39 -2.28 16.25
N ALA A 19 -12.35 -3.12 16.24
CA ALA A 19 -11.10 -2.84 15.54
C ALA A 19 -11.08 -3.42 14.10
N VAL A 20 -11.89 -4.45 13.85
CA VAL A 20 -12.03 -5.09 12.53
C VAL A 20 -13.51 -5.45 12.35
N HIS A 21 -14.06 -5.05 11.19
CA HIS A 21 -15.45 -5.26 10.82
C HIS A 21 -15.53 -6.19 9.61
N ASP A 22 -16.31 -7.27 9.70
CA ASP A 22 -16.71 -8.16 8.59
C ASP A 22 -15.61 -8.39 7.54
N PHE A 23 -14.40 -8.71 8.01
CA PHE A 23 -13.23 -8.85 7.15
C PHE A 23 -13.32 -10.13 6.33
N ASN A 24 -13.45 -9.98 5.00
CA ASN A 24 -13.57 -11.07 4.05
C ASN A 24 -12.37 -11.05 3.09
N LEU A 25 -11.59 -12.13 3.08
CA LEU A 25 -10.41 -12.25 2.21
C LEU A 25 -10.10 -13.73 1.95
N GLU A 26 -9.94 -14.07 0.69
CA GLU A 26 -9.41 -15.37 0.27
C GLU A 26 -8.01 -15.16 -0.31
N ILE A 27 -7.02 -15.85 0.26
CA ILE A 27 -5.62 -15.80 -0.12
C ILE A 27 -5.24 -17.13 -0.74
N ALA A 28 -4.74 -17.09 -1.97
CA ALA A 28 -4.31 -18.27 -2.69
C ALA A 28 -2.97 -18.83 -2.17
N ASP A 29 -2.68 -20.09 -2.51
CA ASP A 29 -1.37 -20.70 -2.21
C ASP A 29 -0.22 -19.89 -2.84
N LYS A 30 0.80 -19.58 -2.03
CA LYS A 30 2.01 -18.81 -2.41
C LYS A 30 1.73 -17.35 -2.82
N GLU A 31 0.55 -16.85 -2.57
CA GLU A 31 0.22 -15.46 -2.80
C GLU A 31 0.89 -14.55 -1.77
N PHE A 32 1.30 -13.36 -2.20
CA PHE A 32 1.83 -12.30 -1.35
C PHE A 32 0.76 -11.21 -1.18
N ILE A 33 0.08 -11.21 -0.04
CA ILE A 33 -0.92 -10.20 0.31
C ILE A 33 -0.30 -9.12 1.17
N VAL A 34 -0.60 -7.86 0.85
CA VAL A 34 -0.19 -6.71 1.67
C VAL A 34 -1.43 -6.02 2.25
N LEU A 35 -1.48 -5.92 3.58
CA LEU A 35 -2.47 -5.09 4.28
C LEU A 35 -1.87 -3.70 4.48
N VAL A 36 -2.51 -2.67 3.95
CA VAL A 36 -2.03 -1.28 4.04
C VAL A 36 -3.15 -0.34 4.48
N GLY A 37 -2.81 0.78 5.11
CA GLY A 37 -3.76 1.78 5.57
C GLY A 37 -3.19 2.64 6.71
N PRO A 38 -3.93 3.65 7.18
CA PRO A 38 -3.52 4.52 8.27
C PRO A 38 -3.23 3.77 9.57
N SER A 39 -2.53 4.43 10.50
CA SER A 39 -2.31 3.88 11.83
C SER A 39 -3.64 3.63 12.55
N GLY A 40 -3.76 2.49 13.22
CA GLY A 40 -4.97 2.13 13.98
C GLY A 40 -6.13 1.54 13.15
N CYS A 41 -6.01 1.38 11.82
CA CYS A 41 -7.10 0.85 10.99
C CYS A 41 -7.32 -0.68 11.08
N GLY A 42 -6.65 -1.41 11.99
CA GLY A 42 -6.91 -2.83 12.23
C GLY A 42 -5.92 -3.81 11.56
N LYS A 43 -4.93 -3.38 10.78
CA LYS A 43 -3.97 -4.26 10.06
C LYS A 43 -3.25 -5.27 10.97
N SER A 44 -2.51 -4.78 11.97
CA SER A 44 -1.77 -5.63 12.90
C SER A 44 -2.70 -6.49 13.76
N THR A 45 -3.91 -6.00 14.08
CA THR A 45 -4.95 -6.79 14.74
C THR A 45 -5.36 -7.97 13.87
N THR A 46 -5.64 -7.73 12.58
CA THR A 46 -5.97 -8.79 11.63
C THR A 46 -4.83 -9.80 11.49
N LEU A 47 -3.59 -9.33 11.35
CA LEU A 47 -2.41 -10.20 11.28
C LEU A 47 -2.27 -11.07 12.55
N ARG A 48 -2.48 -10.48 13.74
CA ARG A 48 -2.41 -11.18 15.02
C ARG A 48 -3.54 -12.19 15.19
N MET A 49 -4.74 -11.93 14.68
CA MET A 49 -5.82 -12.92 14.63
C MET A 49 -5.44 -14.13 13.78
N VAL A 50 -4.82 -13.91 12.60
CA VAL A 50 -4.29 -15.00 11.77
C VAL A 50 -3.20 -15.78 12.52
N ALA A 51 -2.34 -15.08 13.26
CA ALA A 51 -1.31 -15.70 14.08
C ALA A 51 -1.85 -16.48 15.30
N GLY A 52 -3.10 -16.25 15.71
CA GLY A 52 -3.66 -16.77 16.96
C GLY A 52 -3.11 -16.08 18.22
N LEU A 53 -2.55 -14.89 18.03
CA LEU A 53 -2.08 -14.02 19.12
C LEU A 53 -3.16 -13.06 19.60
N GLU A 54 -4.27 -13.02 18.89
CA GLU A 54 -5.45 -12.22 19.19
C GLU A 54 -6.70 -13.07 18.89
N ASP A 55 -7.66 -13.10 19.80
CA ASP A 55 -8.89 -13.85 19.63
C ASP A 55 -9.81 -13.22 18.60
N ILE A 56 -10.48 -14.03 17.80
CA ILE A 56 -11.52 -13.64 16.86
C ILE A 56 -12.84 -13.52 17.60
N SER A 57 -13.49 -12.35 17.54
CA SER A 57 -14.78 -12.11 18.19
C SER A 57 -15.98 -12.61 17.41
N GLY A 58 -15.82 -12.82 16.10
CA GLY A 58 -16.87 -13.34 15.20
C GLY A 58 -16.28 -13.70 13.85
N GLY A 59 -17.01 -14.51 13.08
CA GLY A 59 -16.55 -15.04 11.81
C GLY A 59 -15.59 -16.21 11.93
N ASP A 60 -15.06 -16.68 10.82
CA ASP A 60 -14.25 -17.89 10.73
C ASP A 60 -12.95 -17.64 9.97
N LEU A 61 -11.86 -18.19 10.49
CA LEU A 61 -10.54 -18.21 9.87
C LEU A 61 -10.16 -19.66 9.54
N PHE A 62 -9.76 -19.86 8.28
CA PHE A 62 -9.27 -21.16 7.80
C PHE A 62 -7.82 -21.02 7.30
N ILE A 63 -7.01 -22.02 7.59
CA ILE A 63 -5.73 -22.29 6.93
C ILE A 63 -5.87 -23.64 6.24
N ASP A 64 -5.79 -23.64 4.92
CA ASP A 64 -6.28 -24.73 4.08
C ASP A 64 -7.77 -25.01 4.38
N GLU A 65 -8.16 -26.26 4.57
CA GLU A 65 -9.53 -26.64 4.91
C GLU A 65 -9.81 -26.61 6.43
N LYS A 66 -8.79 -26.33 7.25
CA LYS A 66 -8.89 -26.37 8.70
C LYS A 66 -9.31 -25.02 9.27
N ARG A 67 -10.45 -24.97 9.97
CA ARG A 67 -10.83 -23.85 10.83
C ARG A 67 -9.83 -23.72 11.99
N VAL A 68 -9.26 -22.54 12.20
CA VAL A 68 -8.17 -22.32 13.17
C VAL A 68 -8.49 -21.31 14.26
N ASN A 69 -9.74 -20.86 14.40
CA ASN A 69 -10.12 -19.89 15.43
C ASN A 69 -9.61 -20.27 16.82
N ASP A 70 -9.80 -21.54 17.19
CA ASP A 70 -9.52 -22.08 18.52
C ASP A 70 -8.20 -22.88 18.55
N VAL A 71 -7.37 -22.77 17.50
CA VAL A 71 -6.09 -23.47 17.41
C VAL A 71 -4.97 -22.59 17.97
N GLU A 72 -4.18 -23.14 18.87
CA GLU A 72 -3.01 -22.45 19.46
C GLU A 72 -2.01 -21.99 18.37
N PRO A 73 -1.34 -20.83 18.52
CA PRO A 73 -0.38 -20.31 17.53
C PRO A 73 0.69 -21.31 17.08
N LYS A 74 1.18 -22.15 18.01
CA LYS A 74 2.21 -23.16 17.73
C LYS A 74 1.77 -24.26 16.77
N ASP A 75 0.44 -24.50 16.67
CA ASP A 75 -0.18 -25.59 15.93
C ASP A 75 -0.84 -25.11 14.61
N ARG A 76 -0.71 -23.81 14.26
CA ARG A 76 -1.25 -23.23 13.03
C ARG A 76 -0.33 -23.37 11.81
N ASP A 77 0.87 -23.91 11.97
CA ASP A 77 1.91 -24.02 10.94
C ASP A 77 2.26 -22.68 10.25
N ILE A 78 2.34 -21.65 11.05
CA ILE A 78 2.71 -20.30 10.67
C ILE A 78 4.04 -19.88 11.30
N ALA A 79 4.66 -18.84 10.74
CA ALA A 79 5.72 -18.08 11.40
C ALA A 79 5.46 -16.58 11.31
N MET A 80 5.94 -15.83 12.29
CA MET A 80 5.73 -14.38 12.35
C MET A 80 7.05 -13.64 12.56
N VAL A 81 7.24 -12.59 11.76
CA VAL A 81 8.31 -11.58 11.90
C VAL A 81 7.68 -10.33 12.50
N PHE A 82 8.14 -9.94 13.68
CA PHE A 82 7.64 -8.77 14.40
C PHE A 82 8.41 -7.49 14.01
N GLN A 83 7.78 -6.35 14.15
CA GLN A 83 8.35 -5.02 13.92
C GLN A 83 9.66 -4.80 14.73
N SER A 84 9.72 -5.29 15.97
CA SER A 84 10.91 -5.20 16.83
C SER A 84 11.97 -6.28 16.58
N TYR A 85 11.76 -7.13 15.53
CA TYR A 85 12.55 -8.34 15.23
C TYR A 85 12.50 -9.43 16.33
N ALA A 86 12.30 -9.07 17.59
CA ALA A 86 12.16 -9.95 18.76
C ALA A 86 13.26 -11.03 18.84
N LEU A 87 14.53 -10.67 18.52
CA LEU A 87 15.67 -11.58 18.63
C LEU A 87 16.06 -11.79 20.09
N TYR A 88 16.49 -13.01 20.42
CA TYR A 88 17.04 -13.33 21.72
C TYR A 88 18.46 -12.73 21.87
N PRO A 89 18.66 -11.69 22.71
CA PRO A 89 19.90 -10.91 22.69
C PRO A 89 21.13 -11.64 23.23
N HIS A 90 20.91 -12.68 24.04
CA HIS A 90 21.97 -13.50 24.63
C HIS A 90 22.43 -14.64 23.71
N MET A 91 21.63 -15.01 22.70
CA MET A 91 21.91 -16.05 21.71
C MET A 91 22.66 -15.47 20.49
N THR A 92 23.51 -16.28 19.86
CA THR A 92 24.08 -15.98 18.54
C THR A 92 23.01 -16.01 17.45
N VAL A 93 23.36 -15.58 16.23
CA VAL A 93 22.50 -15.70 15.05
C VAL A 93 22.10 -17.15 14.82
N ARG A 94 23.07 -18.05 14.82
CA ARG A 94 22.83 -19.50 14.70
C ARG A 94 21.84 -19.99 15.74
N GLU A 95 22.07 -19.70 17.01
CA GLU A 95 21.21 -20.13 18.12
C GLU A 95 19.79 -19.56 18.00
N ASN A 96 19.64 -18.29 17.57
CA ASN A 96 18.33 -17.69 17.30
C ASN A 96 17.56 -18.48 16.23
N MET A 97 18.24 -18.90 15.15
CA MET A 97 17.63 -19.65 14.06
C MET A 97 17.36 -21.12 14.45
N GLU A 98 18.22 -21.74 15.23
CA GLU A 98 18.04 -23.12 15.72
C GLU A 98 16.91 -23.27 16.75
N PHE A 99 16.63 -22.20 17.51
CA PHE A 99 15.74 -22.24 18.67
C PHE A 99 14.35 -22.83 18.36
N PRO A 100 13.62 -22.38 17.31
CA PRO A 100 12.31 -22.97 17.00
C PRO A 100 12.37 -24.43 16.57
N LEU A 101 13.47 -24.88 15.97
CA LEU A 101 13.67 -26.28 15.56
C LEU A 101 14.01 -27.18 16.76
N LYS A 102 14.77 -26.65 17.71
CA LYS A 102 15.04 -27.33 18.99
C LYS A 102 13.77 -27.54 19.80
N LEU A 103 12.85 -26.59 19.82
CA LEU A 103 11.54 -26.74 20.45
C LEU A 103 10.70 -27.84 19.80
N LYS A 104 10.82 -28.04 18.49
CA LYS A 104 10.20 -29.17 17.76
C LYS A 104 10.94 -30.50 17.96
N LYS A 105 12.03 -30.54 18.77
CA LYS A 105 12.87 -31.71 19.03
C LYS A 105 13.42 -32.38 17.77
N MET A 106 13.77 -31.59 16.76
CA MET A 106 14.36 -32.09 15.51
C MET A 106 15.78 -32.61 15.73
N PRO A 107 16.27 -33.58 14.91
CA PRO A 107 17.65 -34.04 14.93
C PRO A 107 18.66 -32.92 14.71
N LYS A 108 19.81 -32.99 15.40
CA LYS A 108 20.84 -31.92 15.32
C LYS A 108 21.37 -31.68 13.89
N ASP A 109 21.54 -32.74 13.12
CA ASP A 109 22.05 -32.66 11.74
C ASP A 109 21.05 -31.96 10.82
N GLU A 110 19.77 -32.26 10.99
CA GLU A 110 18.69 -31.58 10.23
C GLU A 110 18.58 -30.11 10.63
N ILE A 111 18.67 -29.77 11.93
CA ILE A 111 18.70 -28.39 12.41
C ILE A 111 19.85 -27.63 11.74
N LYS A 112 21.06 -28.20 11.74
CA LYS A 112 22.23 -27.60 11.13
C LYS A 112 22.00 -27.33 9.63
N GLN A 113 21.53 -28.33 8.90
CA GLN A 113 21.27 -28.22 7.47
C GLN A 113 20.26 -27.11 7.15
N ARG A 114 19.12 -27.05 7.84
CA ARG A 114 18.09 -26.01 7.64
C ARG A 114 18.59 -24.62 7.98
N VAL A 115 19.37 -24.47 9.03
CA VAL A 115 19.95 -23.17 9.43
C VAL A 115 20.99 -22.71 8.41
N ASP A 116 21.88 -23.59 7.98
CA ASP A 116 22.91 -23.26 7.00
C ASP A 116 22.25 -22.86 5.64
N GLN A 117 21.25 -23.61 5.18
CA GLN A 117 20.49 -23.29 3.98
C GLN A 117 19.76 -21.93 4.09
N ALA A 118 19.08 -21.67 5.20
CA ALA A 118 18.40 -20.40 5.41
C ALA A 118 19.40 -19.23 5.50
N ALA A 119 20.57 -19.45 6.10
CA ALA A 119 21.63 -18.44 6.17
C ALA A 119 22.22 -18.11 4.79
N GLU A 120 22.37 -19.10 3.92
CA GLU A 120 22.77 -18.91 2.51
C GLU A 120 21.74 -18.12 1.71
N ILE A 121 20.45 -18.49 1.83
CA ILE A 121 19.35 -17.78 1.15
C ILE A 121 19.35 -16.29 1.51
N LEU A 122 19.62 -15.96 2.78
CA LEU A 122 19.57 -14.61 3.33
C LEU A 122 20.92 -13.85 3.28
N GLY A 123 22.01 -14.52 2.86
CA GLY A 123 23.36 -13.93 2.82
C GLY A 123 23.87 -13.51 4.19
N ILE A 124 23.67 -14.35 5.23
CA ILE A 124 24.07 -14.08 6.62
C ILE A 124 25.01 -15.13 7.21
N VAL A 125 25.61 -15.98 6.38
CA VAL A 125 26.51 -17.06 6.81
C VAL A 125 27.66 -16.53 7.66
N GLU A 126 28.29 -15.43 7.27
CA GLU A 126 29.42 -14.80 7.98
C GLU A 126 29.05 -14.21 9.37
N TYR A 127 27.74 -14.10 9.66
CA TYR A 127 27.25 -13.53 10.93
C TYR A 127 26.75 -14.59 11.91
N LEU A 128 26.76 -15.87 11.56
CA LEU A 128 26.14 -16.94 12.34
C LEU A 128 26.63 -17.02 13.79
N ASP A 129 27.90 -16.68 14.05
CA ASP A 129 28.50 -16.73 15.39
C ASP A 129 28.39 -15.39 16.15
N ARG A 130 27.83 -14.34 15.51
CA ARG A 130 27.64 -13.04 16.14
C ARG A 130 26.37 -13.00 16.98
N LYS A 131 26.36 -12.10 17.98
CA LYS A 131 25.13 -11.79 18.75
C LYS A 131 24.41 -10.60 18.13
N PRO A 132 23.09 -10.43 18.34
CA PRO A 132 22.26 -9.36 17.76
C PRO A 132 22.81 -7.95 17.97
N LYS A 133 23.48 -7.68 19.10
CA LYS A 133 24.08 -6.37 19.40
C LYS A 133 25.21 -5.97 18.42
N ALA A 134 25.85 -6.95 17.77
CA ALA A 134 26.94 -6.75 16.81
C ALA A 134 26.47 -6.68 15.36
N LEU A 135 25.14 -6.54 15.13
CA LEU A 135 24.51 -6.53 13.81
C LEU A 135 23.89 -5.18 13.50
N SER A 136 23.91 -4.78 12.21
CA SER A 136 23.12 -3.66 11.72
C SER A 136 21.61 -3.95 11.75
N GLY A 137 20.77 -2.94 11.55
CA GLY A 137 19.31 -3.10 11.48
C GLY A 137 18.87 -4.14 10.45
N GLY A 138 19.38 -4.03 9.22
CA GLY A 138 19.04 -4.99 8.15
C GLY A 138 19.58 -6.40 8.41
N GLN A 139 20.75 -6.53 9.03
CA GLN A 139 21.25 -7.84 9.45
C GLN A 139 20.35 -8.47 10.52
N ARG A 140 19.93 -7.71 11.53
CA ARG A 140 18.96 -8.19 12.53
C ARG A 140 17.65 -8.63 11.91
N GLN A 141 17.15 -7.88 10.94
CA GLN A 141 15.95 -8.23 10.20
C GLN A 141 16.11 -9.55 9.44
N ARG A 142 17.21 -9.72 8.68
CA ARG A 142 17.50 -10.99 7.98
C ARG A 142 17.55 -12.16 8.94
N VAL A 143 18.13 -11.98 10.13
CA VAL A 143 18.12 -13.03 11.18
C VAL A 143 16.70 -13.34 11.67
N ALA A 144 15.85 -12.33 11.85
CA ALA A 144 14.45 -12.54 12.24
C ALA A 144 13.65 -13.30 11.16
N ILE A 145 13.86 -12.95 9.90
CA ILE A 145 13.31 -13.70 8.76
C ILE A 145 13.87 -15.12 8.75
N GLY A 146 15.19 -15.30 8.91
CA GLY A 146 15.85 -16.60 8.98
C GLY A 146 15.25 -17.51 10.05
N ARG A 147 15.05 -16.98 11.26
CA ARG A 147 14.39 -17.70 12.36
C ARG A 147 12.95 -18.13 12.01
N ALA A 148 12.25 -17.34 11.17
CA ALA A 148 10.92 -17.67 10.73
C ALA A 148 10.93 -18.77 9.65
N ILE A 149 11.77 -18.65 8.62
CA ILE A 149 11.75 -19.55 7.45
C ILE A 149 12.38 -20.93 7.70
N VAL A 150 13.30 -21.07 8.67
CA VAL A 150 13.89 -22.41 9.02
C VAL A 150 12.83 -23.45 9.40
N ARG A 151 11.64 -23.01 9.80
CA ARG A 151 10.51 -23.88 10.12
C ARG A 151 9.77 -24.39 8.89
N GLU A 152 10.04 -23.82 7.71
CA GLU A 152 9.29 -24.02 6.46
C GLU A 152 7.78 -23.84 6.69
N PRO A 153 7.36 -22.65 7.18
CA PRO A 153 5.97 -22.43 7.53
C PRO A 153 5.09 -22.38 6.28
N LYS A 154 3.85 -22.83 6.41
CA LYS A 154 2.85 -22.68 5.34
C LYS A 154 2.51 -21.22 5.07
N VAL A 155 2.42 -20.40 6.12
CA VAL A 155 2.12 -18.97 6.03
C VAL A 155 3.16 -18.17 6.81
N LEU A 156 3.74 -17.16 6.16
CA LEU A 156 4.70 -16.23 6.76
C LEU A 156 4.04 -14.88 6.97
N LEU A 157 3.91 -14.50 8.23
CA LEU A 157 3.30 -13.24 8.67
C LEU A 157 4.40 -12.22 8.95
N MET A 158 4.26 -10.99 8.46
CA MET A 158 5.23 -9.92 8.66
C MET A 158 4.52 -8.64 9.14
N ASP A 159 4.77 -8.22 10.39
CA ASP A 159 4.19 -7.03 11.00
C ASP A 159 5.17 -5.87 10.91
N GLU A 160 5.00 -4.99 9.94
CA GLU A 160 5.83 -3.79 9.65
C GLU A 160 7.34 -4.06 9.73
N PRO A 161 7.88 -5.07 9.04
CA PRO A 161 9.26 -5.51 9.27
C PRO A 161 10.33 -4.48 8.84
N LEU A 162 9.99 -3.51 7.98
CA LEU A 162 10.93 -2.51 7.45
C LEU A 162 10.83 -1.14 8.13
N SER A 163 9.86 -0.92 9.01
CA SER A 163 9.57 0.40 9.60
C SER A 163 10.73 1.00 10.40
N ASN A 164 11.58 0.17 11.03
CA ASN A 164 12.72 0.61 11.85
C ASN A 164 14.02 0.78 11.05
N LEU A 165 13.98 0.80 9.72
CA LEU A 165 15.14 0.94 8.85
C LEU A 165 15.18 2.33 8.20
N ASP A 166 16.40 2.84 7.96
CA ASP A 166 16.59 4.02 7.13
C ASP A 166 16.17 3.76 5.67
N ALA A 167 15.93 4.83 4.89
CA ALA A 167 15.41 4.75 3.54
C ALA A 167 16.27 3.88 2.59
N LYS A 168 17.61 4.01 2.67
CA LYS A 168 18.54 3.23 1.82
C LYS A 168 18.44 1.74 2.13
N LEU A 169 18.47 1.40 3.42
CA LEU A 169 18.41 0.02 3.88
C LEU A 169 17.02 -0.59 3.63
N ARG A 170 15.96 0.21 3.78
CA ARG A 170 14.57 -0.21 3.46
C ARG A 170 14.45 -0.62 1.99
N ASN A 171 14.96 0.20 1.05
CA ASN A 171 14.95 -0.11 -0.38
C ASN A 171 15.73 -1.40 -0.69
N GLN A 172 16.88 -1.60 -0.06
CA GLN A 172 17.68 -2.82 -0.21
C GLN A 172 16.92 -4.04 0.33
N MET A 173 16.35 -3.95 1.52
CA MET A 173 15.62 -5.06 2.15
C MET A 173 14.33 -5.42 1.43
N ARG A 174 13.64 -4.44 0.84
CA ARG A 174 12.48 -4.69 -0.04
C ARG A 174 12.86 -5.58 -1.22
N SER A 175 13.97 -5.27 -1.91
CA SER A 175 14.49 -6.11 -2.99
C SER A 175 14.85 -7.52 -2.52
N GLU A 176 15.39 -7.66 -1.31
CA GLU A 176 15.70 -8.97 -0.71
C GLU A 176 14.45 -9.80 -0.38
N ILE A 177 13.36 -9.16 0.08
CA ILE A 177 12.07 -9.83 0.31
C ILE A 177 11.50 -10.36 -1.01
N ILE A 178 11.59 -9.58 -2.11
CA ILE A 178 11.16 -10.04 -3.45
C ILE A 178 11.95 -11.29 -3.87
N LYS A 179 13.27 -11.28 -3.72
CA LYS A 179 14.12 -12.45 -4.03
C LYS A 179 13.82 -13.64 -3.12
N LEU A 180 13.58 -13.38 -1.84
CA LEU A 180 13.22 -14.42 -0.87
C LEU A 180 11.94 -15.14 -1.28
N ARG A 181 10.90 -14.37 -1.63
CA ARG A 181 9.63 -14.90 -2.10
C ARG A 181 9.80 -15.90 -3.26
N GLN A 182 10.71 -15.62 -4.19
CA GLN A 182 10.98 -16.52 -5.33
C GLN A 182 11.66 -17.83 -4.93
N ARG A 183 12.31 -17.86 -3.76
CA ARG A 183 13.10 -19.01 -3.29
C ARG A 183 12.36 -19.91 -2.32
N ILE A 184 11.32 -19.40 -1.67
CA ILE A 184 10.54 -20.15 -0.68
C ILE A 184 9.10 -20.34 -1.14
N ASN A 185 8.56 -21.55 -0.91
CA ASN A 185 7.19 -21.90 -1.27
C ASN A 185 6.27 -21.63 -0.07
N THR A 186 5.92 -20.38 0.17
CA THR A 186 5.15 -19.95 1.35
C THR A 186 4.17 -18.87 0.96
N THR A 187 2.98 -18.87 1.54
CA THR A 187 2.01 -17.77 1.43
C THR A 187 2.41 -16.65 2.38
N PHE A 188 2.36 -15.39 1.91
CA PHE A 188 2.78 -14.23 2.68
C PHE A 188 1.59 -13.35 3.04
N ILE A 189 1.55 -12.89 4.30
CA ILE A 189 0.69 -11.79 4.73
C ILE A 189 1.58 -10.73 5.37
N TYR A 190 1.64 -9.58 4.75
CA TYR A 190 2.54 -8.48 5.08
C TYR A 190 1.74 -7.25 5.51
N VAL A 191 2.11 -6.64 6.61
CA VAL A 191 1.51 -5.39 7.10
C VAL A 191 2.50 -4.26 6.92
N THR A 192 2.04 -3.15 6.38
CA THR A 192 2.82 -1.91 6.27
C THR A 192 1.92 -0.68 6.30
N HIS A 193 2.51 0.47 6.59
CA HIS A 193 1.92 1.79 6.33
C HIS A 193 2.58 2.50 5.13
N ASP A 194 3.61 1.88 4.53
CA ASP A 194 4.35 2.42 3.38
C ASP A 194 3.72 1.92 2.08
N GLN A 195 3.18 2.86 1.28
CA GLN A 195 2.54 2.57 0.00
C GLN A 195 3.52 1.96 -1.01
N THR A 196 4.80 2.40 -0.99
CA THR A 196 5.81 1.88 -1.91
C THR A 196 6.11 0.40 -1.64
N GLU A 197 6.10 -0.01 -0.36
CA GLU A 197 6.20 -1.42 0.00
C GLU A 197 5.00 -2.20 -0.53
N ALA A 198 3.77 -1.69 -0.31
CA ALA A 198 2.55 -2.33 -0.78
C ALA A 198 2.54 -2.51 -2.30
N MET A 199 2.84 -1.45 -3.04
CA MET A 199 2.84 -1.44 -4.51
C MET A 199 3.91 -2.33 -5.13
N THR A 200 5.02 -2.60 -4.41
CA THR A 200 6.17 -3.35 -4.97
C THR A 200 6.24 -4.80 -4.53
N LEU A 201 5.67 -5.15 -3.38
CA LEU A 201 5.75 -6.50 -2.80
C LEU A 201 4.50 -7.33 -3.07
N GLY A 202 3.32 -6.72 -3.07
CA GLY A 202 2.03 -7.42 -3.12
C GLY A 202 1.66 -7.94 -4.51
N ASP A 203 1.12 -9.14 -4.57
CA ASP A 203 0.30 -9.58 -5.70
C ASP A 203 -1.04 -8.89 -5.66
N ARG A 204 -1.65 -8.84 -4.48
CA ARG A 204 -2.80 -8.00 -4.16
C ARG A 204 -2.54 -7.18 -2.90
N ILE A 205 -3.18 -6.03 -2.87
CA ILE A 205 -3.17 -5.08 -1.77
C ILE A 205 -4.57 -5.02 -1.17
N VAL A 206 -4.65 -5.09 0.15
CA VAL A 206 -5.89 -4.86 0.92
C VAL A 206 -5.76 -3.51 1.60
N ILE A 207 -6.51 -2.54 1.12
CA ILE A 207 -6.51 -1.18 1.68
C ILE A 207 -7.57 -1.12 2.77
N MET A 208 -7.14 -0.72 3.97
CA MET A 208 -8.00 -0.68 5.16
C MET A 208 -8.14 0.75 5.70
N LYS A 209 -9.36 1.09 6.16
CA LYS A 209 -9.66 2.32 6.91
C LYS A 209 -10.69 1.98 8.00
N ASP A 210 -10.43 2.44 9.22
CA ASP A 210 -11.36 2.34 10.37
C ASP A 210 -11.94 0.93 10.61
N GLY A 211 -11.10 -0.10 10.41
CA GLY A 211 -11.49 -1.50 10.58
C GLY A 211 -12.20 -2.13 9.38
N PHE A 212 -12.44 -1.39 8.30
CA PHE A 212 -13.09 -1.87 7.08
C PHE A 212 -12.09 -2.03 5.93
N ILE A 213 -12.33 -3.01 5.07
CA ILE A 213 -11.69 -3.12 3.77
C ILE A 213 -12.32 -2.05 2.86
N GLN A 214 -11.48 -1.20 2.27
CA GLN A 214 -11.90 -0.21 1.29
C GLN A 214 -11.82 -0.73 -0.14
N GLN A 215 -10.74 -1.45 -0.43
CA GLN A 215 -10.51 -2.09 -1.73
C GLN A 215 -9.52 -3.25 -1.59
N ILE A 216 -9.72 -4.30 -2.40
CA ILE A 216 -8.76 -5.36 -2.64
C ILE A 216 -8.50 -5.40 -4.14
N GLY A 217 -7.23 -5.39 -4.54
CA GLY A 217 -6.85 -5.47 -5.96
C GLY A 217 -5.35 -5.59 -6.14
N THR A 218 -4.93 -5.82 -7.37
CA THR A 218 -3.51 -5.71 -7.76
C THR A 218 -2.99 -4.28 -7.57
N PRO A 219 -1.68 -4.05 -7.49
CA PRO A 219 -1.12 -2.69 -7.44
C PRO A 219 -1.66 -1.77 -8.54
N GLN A 220 -1.77 -2.28 -9.78
CA GLN A 220 -2.28 -1.52 -10.91
C GLN A 220 -3.77 -1.18 -10.78
N GLU A 221 -4.59 -2.12 -10.30
CA GLU A 221 -6.03 -1.88 -10.11
C GLU A 221 -6.29 -0.84 -9.04
N VAL A 222 -5.63 -0.92 -7.88
CA VAL A 222 -5.85 0.05 -6.79
C VAL A 222 -5.33 1.45 -7.14
N PHE A 223 -4.30 1.55 -8.01
CA PHE A 223 -3.76 2.81 -8.49
C PHE A 223 -4.61 3.39 -9.64
N GLY A 224 -4.94 2.57 -10.64
CA GLY A 224 -5.64 3.00 -11.85
C GLY A 224 -7.16 3.11 -11.69
N HIS A 225 -7.76 2.28 -10.81
CA HIS A 225 -9.21 2.23 -10.60
C HIS A 225 -9.54 2.22 -9.10
N PRO A 226 -9.27 3.34 -8.38
CA PRO A 226 -9.59 3.43 -6.96
C PRO A 226 -11.10 3.36 -6.74
N ALA A 227 -11.56 2.52 -5.82
CA ALA A 227 -12.98 2.28 -5.58
C ALA A 227 -13.70 3.49 -4.98
N ASN A 228 -13.00 4.33 -4.23
CA ASN A 228 -13.56 5.50 -3.57
C ASN A 228 -12.51 6.60 -3.38
N LEU A 229 -12.97 7.75 -2.92
CA LEU A 229 -12.16 8.95 -2.68
C LEU A 229 -10.98 8.67 -1.72
N PHE A 230 -11.22 7.88 -0.66
CA PHE A 230 -10.17 7.53 0.30
C PHE A 230 -9.04 6.74 -0.38
N VAL A 231 -9.35 5.72 -1.15
CA VAL A 231 -8.33 4.91 -1.85
C VAL A 231 -7.55 5.77 -2.83
N ALA A 232 -8.23 6.64 -3.58
CA ALA A 232 -7.62 7.54 -4.55
C ALA A 232 -6.61 8.51 -3.90
N GLY A 233 -6.97 9.09 -2.75
CA GLY A 233 -6.10 9.98 -1.99
C GLY A 233 -5.03 9.26 -1.19
N PHE A 234 -5.30 8.02 -0.76
CA PHE A 234 -4.34 7.24 0.02
C PHE A 234 -3.23 6.65 -0.85
N ILE A 235 -3.53 6.22 -2.08
CA ILE A 235 -2.56 5.60 -3.00
C ILE A 235 -2.00 6.63 -3.97
N GLY A 236 -0.68 6.82 -3.92
CA GLY A 236 0.09 7.75 -4.75
C GLY A 236 0.86 8.79 -3.92
N THR A 237 2.02 9.22 -4.44
CA THR A 237 2.86 10.26 -3.83
C THR A 237 3.42 11.15 -4.94
N PRO A 238 3.01 12.42 -4.98
CA PRO A 238 1.98 13.09 -4.15
C PRO A 238 0.60 12.46 -4.29
N GLN A 239 -0.32 12.80 -3.34
CA GLN A 239 -1.70 12.31 -3.43
C GLN A 239 -2.43 12.88 -4.68
N MET A 240 -3.51 12.20 -5.08
CA MET A 240 -4.40 12.67 -6.15
C MET A 240 -4.97 14.06 -5.84
N ASN A 241 -4.99 14.95 -6.83
CA ASN A 241 -5.72 16.21 -6.72
C ASN A 241 -7.22 15.95 -6.80
N PHE A 242 -8.00 16.68 -5.99
CA PHE A 242 -9.46 16.63 -6.01
C PHE A 242 -10.04 18.02 -6.22
N PHE A 243 -10.92 18.16 -7.23
CA PHE A 243 -11.55 19.41 -7.57
C PHE A 243 -13.07 19.27 -7.46
N PRO A 244 -13.76 20.18 -6.78
CA PRO A 244 -15.20 20.29 -6.89
C PRO A 244 -15.60 20.51 -8.35
N ALA A 245 -16.51 19.68 -8.86
CA ALA A 245 -16.91 19.71 -10.26
C ALA A 245 -18.38 19.31 -10.40
N LYS A 246 -18.93 19.53 -11.59
CA LYS A 246 -20.28 19.13 -11.91
C LYS A 246 -20.29 18.24 -13.14
N LEU A 247 -20.83 17.04 -12.99
CA LEU A 247 -21.12 16.13 -14.10
C LEU A 247 -22.44 16.56 -14.76
N VAL A 248 -22.38 16.88 -16.05
CA VAL A 248 -23.54 17.31 -16.83
C VAL A 248 -23.78 16.31 -17.96
N LYS A 249 -25.02 15.83 -18.08
CA LYS A 249 -25.44 14.98 -19.19
C LYS A 249 -25.79 15.87 -20.40
N ALA A 250 -25.07 15.74 -21.49
CA ALA A 250 -25.23 16.53 -22.70
C ALA A 250 -25.62 15.61 -23.88
N GLY A 251 -26.91 15.49 -24.15
CA GLY A 251 -27.43 14.56 -25.18
C GLY A 251 -27.13 13.10 -24.83
N GLU A 252 -26.36 12.42 -25.68
CA GLU A 252 -25.91 11.03 -25.46
C GLU A 252 -24.56 10.95 -24.73
N GLY A 253 -23.94 12.07 -24.41
CA GLY A 253 -22.62 12.17 -23.77
C GLY A 253 -22.67 12.81 -22.39
N TYR A 254 -21.48 12.94 -21.80
CA TYR A 254 -21.26 13.62 -20.53
C TYR A 254 -20.11 14.62 -20.65
N GLN A 255 -20.25 15.72 -19.92
CA GLN A 255 -19.21 16.74 -19.75
C GLN A 255 -19.00 17.01 -18.26
N VAL A 256 -17.81 17.48 -17.90
CA VAL A 256 -17.48 17.86 -16.53
C VAL A 256 -17.13 19.34 -16.49
N GLU A 257 -17.88 20.11 -15.74
CA GLU A 257 -17.58 21.53 -15.47
C GLU A 257 -16.69 21.60 -14.22
N CYS A 258 -15.45 22.08 -14.37
CA CYS A 258 -14.46 22.15 -13.31
C CYS A 258 -13.56 23.38 -13.45
N ALA A 259 -13.39 24.16 -12.38
CA ALA A 259 -12.48 25.32 -12.32
C ALA A 259 -12.60 26.29 -13.51
N GLY A 260 -13.83 26.51 -14.00
CA GLY A 260 -14.12 27.39 -15.14
C GLY A 260 -13.89 26.77 -16.53
N ALA A 261 -13.38 25.56 -16.61
CA ALA A 261 -13.22 24.77 -17.83
C ALA A 261 -14.35 23.76 -18.00
N VAL A 262 -14.66 23.42 -19.25
CA VAL A 262 -15.56 22.33 -19.62
C VAL A 262 -14.72 21.21 -20.22
N LEU A 263 -14.73 20.06 -19.56
CA LEU A 263 -13.94 18.89 -19.93
C LEU A 263 -14.83 17.87 -20.63
N GLU A 264 -14.40 17.41 -21.79
CA GLU A 264 -15.01 16.26 -22.45
C GLU A 264 -14.43 14.97 -21.89
N LEU A 265 -15.31 13.99 -21.60
CA LEU A 265 -14.90 12.66 -21.16
C LEU A 265 -14.57 11.78 -22.37
N ASP A 266 -13.63 10.86 -22.21
CA ASP A 266 -13.37 9.88 -23.25
C ASP A 266 -14.53 8.89 -23.45
N ALA A 267 -14.53 8.18 -24.59
CA ALA A 267 -15.61 7.28 -24.95
C ALA A 267 -15.79 6.13 -23.95
N ALA A 268 -14.72 5.65 -23.31
CA ALA A 268 -14.78 4.57 -22.34
C ALA A 268 -15.48 5.04 -21.05
N MET A 269 -15.15 6.22 -20.54
CA MET A 269 -15.82 6.83 -19.39
C MET A 269 -17.30 7.08 -19.65
N VAL A 270 -17.63 7.64 -20.83
CA VAL A 270 -19.02 7.87 -21.24
C VAL A 270 -19.80 6.56 -21.28
N GLN A 271 -19.19 5.49 -21.81
CA GLN A 271 -19.82 4.18 -21.83
C GLN A 271 -20.13 3.67 -20.42
N VAL A 272 -19.15 3.73 -19.49
CA VAL A 272 -19.34 3.27 -18.10
C VAL A 272 -20.44 4.05 -17.39
N LEU A 273 -20.43 5.41 -17.53
CA LEU A 273 -21.47 6.27 -16.93
C LEU A 273 -22.86 5.95 -17.49
N THR A 274 -22.94 5.66 -18.79
CA THR A 274 -24.21 5.32 -19.47
C THR A 274 -24.71 3.94 -19.02
N GLU A 275 -23.85 2.92 -18.97
CA GLU A 275 -24.19 1.57 -18.50
C GLU A 275 -24.65 1.56 -17.05
N LYS A 276 -24.02 2.38 -16.19
CA LYS A 276 -24.44 2.56 -14.79
C LYS A 276 -25.66 3.46 -14.62
N GLY A 277 -26.15 4.12 -15.68
CA GLY A 277 -27.30 5.03 -15.64
C GLY A 277 -27.05 6.26 -14.74
N VAL A 278 -25.81 6.78 -14.73
CA VAL A 278 -25.45 7.92 -13.88
C VAL A 278 -26.11 9.19 -14.42
N GLU A 279 -26.82 9.91 -13.57
CA GLU A 279 -27.39 11.22 -13.89
C GLU A 279 -26.43 12.37 -13.56
N GLY A 280 -26.72 13.58 -14.09
CA GLY A 280 -25.94 14.77 -13.77
C GLY A 280 -25.99 15.07 -12.26
N GLN A 281 -24.82 15.30 -11.68
CA GLN A 281 -24.67 15.51 -10.24
C GLN A 281 -23.40 16.27 -9.89
N ASP A 282 -23.30 16.73 -8.64
CA ASP A 282 -22.06 17.25 -8.09
C ASP A 282 -21.09 16.09 -7.85
N VAL A 283 -19.83 16.28 -8.29
CA VAL A 283 -18.77 15.27 -8.22
C VAL A 283 -17.48 15.91 -7.70
N LEU A 284 -16.56 15.05 -7.23
CA LEU A 284 -15.16 15.40 -7.07
C LEU A 284 -14.39 14.80 -8.25
N LEU A 285 -13.82 15.70 -9.07
CA LEU A 285 -12.92 15.31 -10.15
C LEU A 285 -11.55 14.99 -9.56
N GLY A 286 -11.10 13.77 -9.72
CA GLY A 286 -9.77 13.31 -9.32
C GLY A 286 -8.81 13.30 -10.51
N CYS A 287 -7.62 13.89 -10.33
CA CYS A 287 -6.54 13.79 -11.31
C CYS A 287 -5.19 13.63 -10.59
N ARG A 288 -4.39 12.66 -11.01
CA ARG A 288 -3.08 12.44 -10.39
C ARG A 288 -2.09 13.54 -10.78
N PRO A 289 -1.20 13.96 -9.87
CA PRO A 289 -0.19 15.01 -10.13
C PRO A 289 0.66 14.77 -11.37
N GLU A 290 1.01 13.53 -11.66
CA GLU A 290 1.81 13.12 -12.83
C GLU A 290 1.06 13.13 -14.16
N HIS A 291 -0.26 13.23 -14.11
CA HIS A 291 -1.12 13.29 -15.30
C HIS A 291 -1.43 14.71 -15.73
N LEU A 292 -1.30 15.70 -14.84
CA LEU A 292 -1.48 17.11 -15.20
C LEU A 292 -0.29 17.60 -16.04
N GLU A 293 -0.58 18.28 -17.14
CA GLU A 293 0.44 18.81 -18.05
C GLU A 293 0.39 20.32 -18.10
N LEU A 294 1.57 20.97 -18.14
CA LEU A 294 1.64 22.42 -18.40
C LEU A 294 1.09 22.70 -19.80
N ALA A 295 0.27 23.73 -19.91
CA ALA A 295 -0.42 24.11 -21.12
C ALA A 295 -0.16 25.56 -21.48
N ASP A 296 -0.50 25.93 -22.71
CA ASP A 296 -0.54 27.33 -23.12
C ASP A 296 -1.74 28.03 -22.44
N ALA A 297 -1.49 29.15 -21.79
CA ALA A 297 -2.52 29.95 -21.13
C ALA A 297 -3.63 30.46 -22.08
N ALA A 298 -3.42 30.40 -23.40
CA ALA A 298 -4.39 30.73 -24.43
C ALA A 298 -5.34 29.54 -24.77
N SER A 299 -5.05 28.31 -24.30
CA SER A 299 -5.93 27.17 -24.53
C SER A 299 -7.26 27.31 -23.77
N ALA A 300 -8.37 27.04 -24.46
CA ALA A 300 -9.71 27.11 -23.85
C ALA A 300 -9.97 26.07 -22.77
N ALA A 301 -9.19 24.97 -22.75
CA ALA A 301 -9.28 23.91 -21.77
C ALA A 301 -8.30 24.10 -20.59
N ALA A 302 -7.42 25.11 -20.66
CA ALA A 302 -6.39 25.31 -19.65
C ALA A 302 -6.95 26.01 -18.41
N VAL A 303 -6.60 25.46 -17.25
CA VAL A 303 -6.88 26.05 -15.94
C VAL A 303 -5.66 26.87 -15.51
N LYS A 304 -5.88 28.10 -15.10
CA LYS A 304 -4.83 29.01 -14.61
C LYS A 304 -4.60 28.79 -13.12
N ALA A 305 -3.33 28.81 -12.73
CA ALA A 305 -2.94 28.70 -11.35
C ALA A 305 -1.69 29.55 -11.06
N LYS A 306 -1.53 29.94 -9.81
CA LYS A 306 -0.38 30.72 -9.34
C LYS A 306 0.51 29.86 -8.47
N VAL A 307 1.78 29.74 -8.82
CA VAL A 307 2.76 28.91 -8.13
C VAL A 307 3.04 29.46 -6.73
N GLU A 308 2.90 28.58 -5.73
CA GLU A 308 3.21 28.86 -4.33
C GLU A 308 4.52 28.22 -3.90
N VAL A 309 4.74 26.95 -4.26
CA VAL A 309 5.98 26.22 -3.93
C VAL A 309 6.43 25.41 -5.12
N SER A 310 7.74 25.33 -5.31
CA SER A 310 8.38 24.55 -6.35
C SER A 310 9.49 23.71 -5.74
N GLU A 311 9.31 22.39 -5.72
CA GLU A 311 10.25 21.44 -5.10
C GLU A 311 11.00 20.66 -6.18
N MET A 312 12.29 20.98 -6.37
CA MET A 312 13.16 20.29 -7.32
C MET A 312 13.68 18.97 -6.71
N MET A 313 13.12 17.83 -7.15
CA MET A 313 13.48 16.49 -6.68
C MET A 313 14.56 15.82 -7.55
N GLY A 314 15.25 16.58 -8.40
CA GLY A 314 16.29 16.09 -9.30
C GLY A 314 15.72 15.64 -10.64
N SER A 315 15.06 14.50 -10.73
CA SER A 315 14.43 14.01 -11.96
C SER A 315 13.02 14.55 -12.20
N GLU A 316 12.41 15.16 -11.20
CA GLU A 316 11.04 15.66 -11.20
C GLU A 316 10.95 16.98 -10.46
N LEU A 317 10.00 17.80 -10.87
CA LEU A 317 9.61 19.04 -10.22
C LEU A 317 8.19 18.87 -9.66
N TYR A 318 8.01 19.10 -8.36
CA TYR A 318 6.68 19.20 -7.76
C TYR A 318 6.32 20.67 -7.65
N VAL A 319 5.19 21.03 -8.24
CA VAL A 319 4.69 22.40 -8.27
C VAL A 319 3.39 22.45 -7.51
N HIS A 320 3.39 23.16 -6.39
CA HIS A 320 2.20 23.48 -5.63
C HIS A 320 1.70 24.86 -6.10
N ALA A 321 0.47 24.91 -6.54
CA ALA A 321 -0.12 26.15 -7.08
C ALA A 321 -1.56 26.31 -6.59
N SER A 322 -2.00 27.56 -6.47
CA SER A 322 -3.38 27.92 -6.14
C SER A 322 -4.16 28.33 -7.39
N ILE A 323 -5.38 27.82 -7.52
CA ILE A 323 -6.30 28.22 -8.58
C ILE A 323 -7.04 29.48 -8.13
N ASP A 324 -7.13 30.48 -9.01
CA ASP A 324 -7.77 31.79 -8.78
C ASP A 324 -7.18 32.62 -7.63
N GLY A 325 -5.92 32.37 -7.22
CA GLY A 325 -5.22 33.16 -6.20
C GLY A 325 -5.76 32.95 -4.77
N GLU A 326 -6.61 31.95 -4.55
CA GLU A 326 -7.07 31.56 -3.22
C GLU A 326 -6.16 30.47 -2.63
N SER A 327 -5.70 30.67 -1.38
CA SER A 327 -4.75 29.80 -0.69
C SER A 327 -5.39 28.50 -0.17
N GLU A 328 -4.56 27.57 0.37
CA GLU A 328 -4.91 26.27 1.02
C GLU A 328 -6.20 26.25 1.85
N ALA A 329 -6.62 27.40 2.43
CA ALA A 329 -7.82 27.51 3.27
C ALA A 329 -9.13 27.25 2.50
N THR A 330 -9.13 27.28 1.17
CA THR A 330 -10.33 27.19 0.33
C THR A 330 -10.42 25.92 -0.53
N GLY A 331 -9.43 25.00 -0.43
CA GLY A 331 -9.44 23.70 -1.12
C GLY A 331 -9.21 23.80 -2.65
N LYS A 332 -8.57 24.88 -3.11
CA LYS A 332 -8.23 25.07 -4.54
C LYS A 332 -6.74 24.92 -4.83
N GLU A 333 -6.01 24.18 -3.99
CA GLU A 333 -4.62 23.82 -4.25
C GLU A 333 -4.54 22.74 -5.32
N VAL A 334 -3.56 22.85 -6.21
CA VAL A 334 -3.20 21.82 -7.19
C VAL A 334 -1.73 21.49 -7.09
N VAL A 335 -1.40 20.21 -7.15
CA VAL A 335 -0.03 19.71 -7.22
C VAL A 335 0.21 19.12 -8.60
N LEU A 336 1.23 19.61 -9.31
CA LEU A 336 1.71 19.02 -10.56
C LEU A 336 3.04 18.31 -10.30
N ARG A 337 3.22 17.13 -10.90
CA ARG A 337 4.47 16.38 -10.88
C ARG A 337 5.02 16.29 -12.30
N ILE A 338 6.05 17.09 -12.59
CA ILE A 338 6.55 17.30 -13.93
C ILE A 338 7.95 16.70 -14.05
N PRO A 339 8.20 15.73 -14.97
CA PRO A 339 9.53 15.28 -15.27
C PRO A 339 10.44 16.44 -15.73
N THR A 340 11.64 16.56 -15.16
CA THR A 340 12.58 17.67 -15.51
C THR A 340 12.93 17.70 -17.00
N THR A 341 12.83 16.56 -17.69
CA THR A 341 13.01 16.43 -19.15
C THR A 341 11.89 17.06 -19.97
N LYS A 342 10.71 17.31 -19.37
CA LYS A 342 9.56 17.98 -19.99
C LYS A 342 9.48 19.47 -19.64
N LEU A 343 10.34 19.96 -18.74
CA LEU A 343 10.31 21.37 -18.33
C LEU A 343 10.83 22.28 -19.46
N PRO A 344 10.16 23.42 -19.72
CA PRO A 344 10.70 24.51 -20.53
C PRO A 344 12.08 24.95 -20.02
N VAL A 345 12.94 25.42 -20.92
CA VAL A 345 14.32 25.81 -20.57
C VAL A 345 14.37 26.84 -19.46
N GLU A 346 13.42 27.77 -19.44
CA GLU A 346 13.28 28.81 -18.42
C GLU A 346 12.96 28.28 -17.02
N TYR A 347 12.38 27.07 -16.91
CA TYR A 347 11.99 26.45 -15.64
C TYR A 347 12.91 25.29 -15.19
N GLN A 348 14.05 25.07 -15.84
CA GLN A 348 14.99 24.00 -15.46
C GLN A 348 15.56 24.17 -14.04
N GLY A 349 15.52 25.37 -13.48
CA GLY A 349 15.90 25.67 -12.08
C GLY A 349 14.70 25.66 -11.10
N GLY A 350 13.50 25.31 -11.55
CA GLY A 350 12.24 25.43 -10.81
C GLY A 350 11.39 26.60 -11.31
N ILE A 351 10.10 26.57 -10.99
CA ILE A 351 9.17 27.66 -11.34
C ILE A 351 9.13 28.64 -10.17
N PRO A 352 9.43 29.94 -10.37
CA PRO A 352 9.47 30.91 -9.27
C PRO A 352 8.12 31.10 -8.59
N PHE A 353 8.14 31.42 -7.29
CA PHE A 353 6.97 31.81 -6.52
C PHE A 353 6.21 32.95 -7.23
N GLY A 354 4.90 32.85 -7.28
CA GLY A 354 4.03 33.86 -7.87
C GLY A 354 3.93 33.83 -9.38
N THR A 355 4.65 32.90 -10.06
CA THR A 355 4.51 32.69 -11.51
C THR A 355 3.09 32.20 -11.83
N GLU A 356 2.44 32.82 -12.80
CA GLU A 356 1.20 32.30 -13.38
C GLU A 356 1.54 31.15 -14.33
N ILE A 357 0.95 29.98 -14.11
CA ILE A 357 1.02 28.83 -15.00
C ILE A 357 -0.37 28.46 -15.49
N ALA A 358 -0.42 27.71 -16.56
CA ALA A 358 -1.63 27.05 -17.00
C ALA A 358 -1.39 25.55 -17.13
N PHE A 359 -2.40 24.74 -16.82
CA PHE A 359 -2.35 23.30 -16.96
C PHE A 359 -3.65 22.75 -17.53
N GLU A 360 -3.57 21.56 -18.11
CA GLU A 360 -4.73 20.86 -18.67
C GLU A 360 -4.93 19.50 -18.01
N PHE A 361 -6.20 19.08 -18.02
CA PHE A 361 -6.60 17.74 -17.57
C PHE A 361 -6.60 16.77 -18.76
N PRO A 362 -5.94 15.61 -18.65
CA PRO A 362 -5.96 14.58 -19.69
C PRO A 362 -7.32 13.86 -19.72
N ALA A 363 -8.01 13.86 -20.84
CA ALA A 363 -9.37 13.33 -20.96
C ALA A 363 -9.56 11.86 -20.52
N GLY A 364 -8.54 11.00 -20.70
CA GLY A 364 -8.61 9.57 -20.41
C GLY A 364 -8.02 9.12 -19.06
N LEU A 365 -7.56 10.07 -18.21
CA LEU A 365 -6.88 9.75 -16.93
C LEU A 365 -7.55 10.45 -15.73
N LEU A 366 -8.82 10.76 -15.89
CA LEU A 366 -9.66 11.39 -14.88
C LEU A 366 -10.37 10.34 -14.02
N HIS A 367 -10.75 10.74 -12.81
CA HIS A 367 -11.61 9.95 -11.93
C HIS A 367 -12.78 10.83 -11.48
N LEU A 368 -13.96 10.23 -11.39
CA LEU A 368 -15.16 10.94 -10.96
C LEU A 368 -15.72 10.27 -9.70
N PHE A 369 -15.70 10.99 -8.59
CA PHE A 369 -16.27 10.49 -7.34
C PHE A 369 -17.56 11.24 -7.04
N SER A 370 -18.61 10.50 -6.67
CA SER A 370 -19.85 11.13 -6.18
C SER A 370 -19.53 12.01 -4.97
N ALA A 371 -19.99 13.26 -4.96
CA ALA A 371 -19.80 14.16 -3.82
C ALA A 371 -20.58 13.69 -2.56
N GLU A 372 -21.63 12.87 -2.73
CA GLU A 372 -22.47 12.36 -1.65
C GLU A 372 -21.91 11.07 -1.04
N THR A 373 -21.53 10.10 -1.91
CA THR A 373 -21.15 8.75 -1.47
C THR A 373 -19.66 8.51 -1.44
N GLU A 374 -18.85 9.43 -1.98
CA GLU A 374 -17.40 9.30 -2.19
C GLU A 374 -16.99 8.10 -3.08
N MET A 375 -17.95 7.38 -3.66
CA MET A 375 -17.67 6.23 -4.53
C MET A 375 -17.28 6.67 -5.93
N ASN A 376 -16.40 5.89 -6.56
CA ASN A 376 -16.00 6.11 -7.94
C ASN A 376 -17.16 5.77 -8.89
N LEU A 377 -17.48 6.70 -9.81
CA LEU A 377 -18.54 6.57 -10.77
C LEU A 377 -18.11 5.87 -12.06
N ILE A 378 -16.80 5.83 -12.34
CA ILE A 378 -16.19 5.26 -13.56
C ILE A 378 -15.22 4.12 -13.27
#